data_d408256d353e8ab880878b689695a972
#
_entry.id   d408256d353e8ab880878b689695a972
#
_cell.length_a   1.000
_cell.length_b   1.000
_cell.length_c   1.000
_cell.angle_alpha   90.00
_cell.angle_beta   90.00
_cell.angle_gamma   90.00
#
_symmetry.space_group_name_H-M   'P 1'
#
loop_
_entity.id
_entity.type
_entity.pdbx_description
1 polymer ?
#
loop_
_entity_poly.entity_id
_entity_poly.type
_entity_poly.pdbx_seq_one_letter_code
_entity_poly.pdbx_strand_id
1 'polypeptide(L)'
;VLPDGTVKKNTDLIDVMYASADDNLNEEDLLAYEKTVCPTCGSCAGMFTANSMNCLTEAIGLALPGNGTILASHSYRKDLFKRAAEQIVKIAKQYYDDDDETVLPRSIATKEAFENAMTMDVAMGGSTNTVLHILAMAQSADVDFTLDDIERISHTVPCICKASPSGEWEISDVHRAGGITGILGELDRAGKLHRDVHSIDYKTLEDKLNDWDIMRDTCTEEAKQMYLAAPGHIVSPDPWTHTTLFDSLDRDRVNGAIHDIDHPAVTEGGLAVLRGNLAPDGCVVKTAGV
;
A
#
# COMPACT_ATOMS: atom_id res chain seq x y z
N VAL A 1 -1.23 -7.04 -25.64
CA VAL A 1 -1.58 -7.09 -27.07
C VAL A 1 -1.87 -8.54 -27.42
N LEU A 2 -3.07 -8.84 -27.90
CA LEU A 2 -3.45 -10.18 -28.36
C LEU A 2 -2.78 -10.53 -29.71
N PRO A 3 -2.73 -11.80 -30.10
CA PRO A 3 -2.13 -12.26 -31.35
C PRO A 3 -2.71 -11.59 -32.60
N ASP A 4 -3.98 -11.21 -32.60
CA ASP A 4 -4.66 -10.50 -33.68
C ASP A 4 -4.31 -9.00 -33.75
N GLY A 5 -3.47 -8.50 -32.85
CA GLY A 5 -3.08 -7.09 -32.72
C GLY A 5 -4.02 -6.25 -31.88
N THR A 6 -5.08 -6.80 -31.33
CA THR A 6 -5.98 -6.09 -30.40
C THR A 6 -5.22 -5.65 -29.16
N VAL A 7 -5.28 -4.35 -28.82
CA VAL A 7 -4.70 -3.81 -27.60
C VAL A 7 -5.75 -3.77 -26.51
N LYS A 8 -5.56 -4.57 -25.47
CA LYS A 8 -6.31 -4.47 -24.21
C LYS A 8 -5.49 -3.59 -23.25
N LYS A 9 -6.13 -2.59 -22.68
CA LYS A 9 -5.51 -1.70 -21.68
C LYS A 9 -6.08 -2.01 -20.31
N ASN A 10 -5.28 -1.75 -19.27
CA ASN A 10 -5.68 -1.88 -17.87
C ASN A 10 -6.26 -3.27 -17.54
N THR A 11 -5.67 -4.32 -18.11
CA THR A 11 -6.07 -5.70 -17.82
C THR A 11 -5.37 -6.19 -16.56
N ASP A 12 -6.13 -6.77 -15.65
CA ASP A 12 -5.62 -7.32 -14.39
C ASP A 12 -5.85 -8.84 -14.26
N LEU A 13 -5.50 -9.41 -13.12
CA LEU A 13 -5.67 -10.82 -12.82
C LEU A 13 -7.14 -11.29 -12.94
N ILE A 14 -8.08 -10.42 -12.59
CA ILE A 14 -9.52 -10.74 -12.65
C ILE A 14 -9.97 -10.86 -14.09
N ASP A 15 -9.46 -9.99 -14.99
CA ASP A 15 -9.73 -10.09 -16.43
C ASP A 15 -9.25 -11.43 -17.02
N VAL A 16 -8.11 -11.96 -16.55
CA VAL A 16 -7.64 -13.28 -16.98
C VAL A 16 -8.56 -14.39 -16.49
N MET A 17 -9.08 -14.29 -15.26
CA MET A 17 -10.04 -15.26 -14.74
C MET A 17 -11.34 -15.26 -15.56
N TYR A 18 -11.84 -14.09 -15.96
CA TYR A 18 -12.98 -14.00 -16.88
C TYR A 18 -12.63 -14.52 -18.27
N ALA A 19 -11.46 -14.15 -18.81
CA ALA A 19 -10.98 -14.64 -20.10
C ALA A 19 -10.86 -16.16 -20.13
N SER A 20 -10.42 -16.80 -19.04
CA SER A 20 -10.30 -18.27 -18.94
C SER A 20 -11.64 -19.01 -18.98
N ALA A 21 -12.75 -18.30 -18.71
CA ALA A 21 -14.10 -18.83 -18.75
C ALA A 21 -14.87 -18.44 -20.03
N ASP A 22 -14.23 -17.70 -20.94
CA ASP A 22 -14.86 -17.26 -22.21
C ASP A 22 -14.60 -18.26 -23.32
N ASP A 23 -15.63 -19.01 -23.69
CA ASP A 23 -15.59 -20.02 -24.76
C ASP A 23 -15.26 -19.45 -26.16
N ASN A 24 -15.28 -18.11 -26.33
CA ASN A 24 -14.93 -17.46 -27.60
C ASN A 24 -13.44 -17.17 -27.72
N LEU A 25 -12.66 -17.30 -26.66
CA LEU A 25 -11.22 -17.13 -26.69
C LEU A 25 -10.52 -18.44 -27.01
N ASN A 26 -9.54 -18.39 -27.90
CA ASN A 26 -8.70 -19.54 -28.21
C ASN A 26 -7.51 -19.64 -27.23
N GLU A 27 -6.83 -20.77 -27.25
CA GLU A 27 -5.68 -21.03 -26.36
C GLU A 27 -4.52 -20.03 -26.56
N GLU A 28 -4.33 -19.50 -27.78
CA GLU A 28 -3.25 -18.55 -28.09
C GLU A 28 -3.54 -17.18 -27.46
N ASP A 29 -4.81 -16.73 -27.52
CA ASP A 29 -5.24 -15.49 -26.88
C ASP A 29 -5.16 -15.61 -25.35
N LEU A 30 -5.61 -16.73 -24.78
CA LEU A 30 -5.53 -16.97 -23.35
C LEU A 30 -4.06 -17.01 -22.86
N LEU A 31 -3.18 -17.66 -23.60
CA LEU A 31 -1.74 -17.67 -23.30
C LEU A 31 -1.13 -16.25 -23.37
N ALA A 32 -1.61 -15.40 -24.27
CA ALA A 32 -1.19 -14.01 -24.35
C ALA A 32 -1.60 -13.21 -23.09
N TYR A 33 -2.82 -13.41 -22.60
CA TYR A 33 -3.26 -12.84 -21.31
C TYR A 33 -2.37 -13.31 -20.17
N GLU A 34 -2.19 -14.62 -19.99
CA GLU A 34 -1.39 -15.21 -18.90
C GLU A 34 0.05 -14.65 -18.87
N LYS A 35 0.65 -14.45 -20.05
CA LYS A 35 2.03 -13.94 -20.15
C LYS A 35 2.19 -12.44 -19.90
N THR A 36 1.12 -11.66 -20.06
CA THR A 36 1.23 -10.19 -20.11
C THR A 36 0.57 -9.46 -18.95
N VAL A 37 -0.41 -10.06 -18.30
CA VAL A 37 -1.18 -9.42 -17.22
C VAL A 37 -0.36 -9.26 -15.95
N CYS A 38 0.48 -10.25 -15.61
CA CYS A 38 1.44 -10.15 -14.52
C CYS A 38 2.86 -10.40 -15.06
N PRO A 39 3.45 -9.43 -15.75
CA PRO A 39 4.62 -9.66 -16.61
C PRO A 39 5.94 -9.80 -15.83
N THR A 40 5.93 -9.63 -14.51
CA THR A 40 7.15 -9.65 -13.67
C THR A 40 6.98 -10.56 -12.46
N CYS A 41 8.04 -10.67 -11.65
CA CYS A 41 8.03 -11.38 -10.38
C CYS A 41 7.62 -10.46 -9.21
N GLY A 42 7.21 -11.06 -8.09
CA GLY A 42 6.92 -10.38 -6.83
C GLY A 42 5.44 -10.29 -6.50
N SER A 43 5.05 -9.30 -5.71
CA SER A 43 3.65 -9.05 -5.36
C SER A 43 2.85 -8.62 -6.60
N CYS A 44 1.53 -8.84 -6.56
CA CYS A 44 0.62 -8.42 -7.62
C CYS A 44 0.71 -6.90 -7.86
N ALA A 45 0.43 -6.45 -9.10
CA ALA A 45 0.30 -5.02 -9.43
C ALA A 45 -0.93 -4.38 -8.75
N GLY A 46 -1.96 -5.18 -8.45
CA GLY A 46 -3.16 -4.72 -7.75
C GLY A 46 -3.05 -4.82 -6.22
N MET A 47 -4.05 -4.23 -5.54
CA MET A 47 -4.15 -4.16 -4.08
C MET A 47 -4.80 -5.43 -3.52
N PHE A 48 -4.10 -6.55 -3.61
CA PHE A 48 -4.43 -7.81 -2.98
C PHE A 48 -3.72 -7.94 -1.63
N THR A 49 -3.78 -9.10 -1.00
CA THR A 49 -3.29 -9.32 0.37
C THR A 49 -1.82 -8.96 0.54
N ALA A 50 -0.93 -9.40 -0.37
CA ALA A 50 0.50 -9.16 -0.24
C ALA A 50 0.85 -7.67 -0.28
N ASN A 51 0.31 -6.92 -1.26
CA ASN A 51 0.52 -5.48 -1.34
C ASN A 51 -0.10 -4.75 -0.15
N SER A 52 -1.34 -5.10 0.23
CA SER A 52 -2.01 -4.48 1.37
C SER A 52 -1.20 -4.67 2.66
N MET A 53 -0.64 -5.87 2.90
CA MET A 53 0.20 -6.12 4.08
C MET A 53 1.55 -5.39 4.01
N ASN A 54 2.17 -5.27 2.84
CA ASN A 54 3.37 -4.46 2.67
C ASN A 54 3.10 -2.98 2.97
N CYS A 55 1.97 -2.45 2.50
CA CYS A 55 1.52 -1.09 2.76
C CYS A 55 1.22 -0.87 4.25
N LEU A 56 0.49 -1.81 4.87
CA LEU A 56 0.13 -1.76 6.28
C LEU A 56 1.35 -1.80 7.19
N THR A 57 2.35 -2.64 6.88
CA THR A 57 3.61 -2.71 7.63
C THR A 57 4.40 -1.40 7.57
N GLU A 58 4.37 -0.71 6.42
CA GLU A 58 4.95 0.62 6.26
C GLU A 58 4.20 1.67 7.09
N ALA A 59 2.87 1.61 7.11
CA ALA A 59 2.02 2.55 7.85
C ALA A 59 2.11 2.38 9.39
N ILE A 60 2.28 1.13 9.89
CA ILE A 60 2.57 0.87 11.31
C ILE A 60 3.92 1.47 11.73
N GLY A 61 4.84 1.64 10.78
CA GLY A 61 6.20 2.10 11.06
C GLY A 61 7.25 0.99 11.18
N LEU A 62 6.90 -0.25 10.82
CA LEU A 62 7.80 -1.42 10.87
C LEU A 62 8.53 -1.68 9.54
N ALA A 63 8.31 -0.84 8.52
CA ALA A 63 9.03 -0.90 7.25
C ALA A 63 9.42 0.49 6.76
N LEU A 64 10.43 0.54 5.90
CA LEU A 64 10.91 1.79 5.30
C LEU A 64 9.92 2.31 4.23
N PRO A 65 9.92 3.64 3.97
CA PRO A 65 9.13 4.23 2.89
C PRO A 65 9.42 3.56 1.53
N GLY A 66 8.34 3.29 0.79
CA GLY A 66 8.37 2.60 -0.48
C GLY A 66 8.25 1.07 -0.38
N ASN A 67 8.26 0.49 0.82
CA ASN A 67 8.08 -0.96 0.99
C ASN A 67 6.76 -1.45 0.38
N GLY A 68 5.68 -0.69 0.56
CA GLY A 68 4.36 -1.04 0.06
C GLY A 68 4.20 -0.89 -1.46
N THR A 69 4.99 -0.05 -2.12
CA THR A 69 4.66 0.41 -3.48
C THR A 69 5.76 0.28 -4.52
N ILE A 70 7.05 0.14 -4.15
CA ILE A 70 8.12 -0.10 -5.14
C ILE A 70 7.92 -1.48 -5.78
N LEU A 71 7.90 -1.54 -7.10
CA LEU A 71 7.79 -2.78 -7.85
C LEU A 71 8.96 -3.74 -7.56
N ALA A 72 8.68 -5.03 -7.43
CA ALA A 72 9.70 -6.05 -7.15
C ALA A 72 10.74 -6.19 -8.28
N SER A 73 10.37 -5.84 -9.51
CA SER A 73 11.25 -5.87 -10.69
C SER A 73 12.15 -4.64 -10.82
N HIS A 74 11.86 -3.54 -10.12
CA HIS A 74 12.63 -2.29 -10.22
C HIS A 74 13.90 -2.34 -9.36
N SER A 75 15.02 -1.77 -9.85
CA SER A 75 16.32 -1.74 -9.16
C SER A 75 16.26 -1.07 -7.78
N TYR A 76 15.39 -0.08 -7.58
CA TYR A 76 15.19 0.58 -6.29
C TYR A 76 14.69 -0.37 -5.18
N ARG A 77 14.03 -1.48 -5.53
CA ARG A 77 13.70 -2.53 -4.53
C ARG A 77 14.95 -3.15 -3.93
N LYS A 78 16.01 -3.35 -4.72
CA LYS A 78 17.31 -3.83 -4.23
C LYS A 78 17.97 -2.82 -3.29
N ASP A 79 17.90 -1.53 -3.63
CA ASP A 79 18.43 -0.45 -2.79
C ASP A 79 17.64 -0.35 -1.47
N LEU A 80 16.33 -0.52 -1.52
CA LEU A 80 15.48 -0.57 -0.32
C LEU A 80 15.89 -1.73 0.61
N PHE A 81 16.16 -2.92 0.08
CA PHE A 81 16.62 -4.06 0.90
C PHE A 81 17.98 -3.79 1.55
N LYS A 82 18.91 -3.13 0.83
CA LYS A 82 20.18 -2.72 1.39
C LYS A 82 20.00 -1.72 2.54
N ARG A 83 19.17 -0.70 2.34
CA ARG A 83 18.83 0.28 3.38
C ARG A 83 18.15 -0.38 4.59
N ALA A 84 17.26 -1.33 4.38
CA ALA A 84 16.64 -2.10 5.46
C ALA A 84 17.66 -2.90 6.26
N ALA A 85 18.64 -3.53 5.59
CA ALA A 85 19.73 -4.25 6.24
C ALA A 85 20.64 -3.31 7.06
N GLU A 86 20.93 -2.13 6.56
CA GLU A 86 21.69 -1.10 7.30
C GLU A 86 20.88 -0.59 8.50
N GLN A 87 19.58 -0.36 8.32
CA GLN A 87 18.70 0.13 9.38
C GLN A 87 18.53 -0.89 10.52
N ILE A 88 18.38 -2.19 10.25
CA ILE A 88 18.27 -3.19 11.32
C ILE A 88 19.54 -3.27 12.15
N VAL A 89 20.72 -3.11 11.55
CA VAL A 89 21.98 -3.06 12.30
C VAL A 89 22.05 -1.79 13.18
N LYS A 90 21.58 -0.65 12.66
CA LYS A 90 21.53 0.61 13.41
C LYS A 90 20.64 0.50 14.65
N ILE A 91 19.38 0.05 14.48
CA ILE A 91 18.45 -0.06 15.60
C ILE A 91 18.87 -1.14 16.61
N ALA A 92 19.49 -2.23 16.15
CA ALA A 92 20.05 -3.23 17.05
C ALA A 92 21.17 -2.64 17.94
N LYS A 93 22.03 -1.78 17.39
CA LYS A 93 23.05 -1.07 18.17
C LYS A 93 22.43 -0.08 19.14
N GLN A 94 21.43 0.69 18.73
CA GLN A 94 20.72 1.61 19.63
C GLN A 94 20.15 0.85 20.85
N TYR A 95 19.56 -0.32 20.62
CA TYR A 95 19.05 -1.13 21.72
C TYR A 95 20.17 -1.70 22.63
N TYR A 96 21.20 -2.34 22.04
CA TYR A 96 22.22 -3.06 22.81
C TYR A 96 23.32 -2.16 23.38
N ASP A 97 23.67 -1.08 22.72
CA ASP A 97 24.77 -0.19 23.11
C ASP A 97 24.27 1.02 23.94
N ASP A 98 23.05 1.51 23.63
CA ASP A 98 22.48 2.73 24.21
C ASP A 98 21.28 2.47 25.14
N ASP A 99 20.86 1.20 25.34
CA ASP A 99 19.66 0.79 26.09
C ASP A 99 18.36 1.49 25.60
N ASP A 100 18.28 1.81 24.29
CA ASP A 100 17.15 2.51 23.70
C ASP A 100 16.01 1.50 23.35
N GLU A 101 15.04 1.35 24.26
CA GLU A 101 13.88 0.49 24.05
C GLU A 101 12.86 1.06 23.06
N THR A 102 12.96 2.34 22.66
CA THR A 102 12.00 2.97 21.73
C THR A 102 12.05 2.35 20.34
N VAL A 103 13.18 1.72 19.98
CA VAL A 103 13.40 1.05 18.70
C VAL A 103 12.85 -0.36 18.62
N LEU A 104 12.36 -0.91 19.73
CA LEU A 104 11.78 -2.26 19.76
C LEU A 104 10.45 -2.33 18.99
N PRO A 105 10.16 -3.46 18.32
CA PRO A 105 8.91 -3.61 17.57
C PRO A 105 7.64 -3.30 18.38
N ARG A 106 7.59 -3.69 19.67
CA ARG A 106 6.44 -3.38 20.54
C ARG A 106 6.33 -1.91 20.91
N SER A 107 7.45 -1.18 20.95
CA SER A 107 7.45 0.27 21.19
C SER A 107 6.97 1.06 19.99
N ILE A 108 7.12 0.50 18.79
CA ILE A 108 6.64 1.08 17.52
C ILE A 108 5.17 0.68 17.28
N ALA A 109 4.84 -0.59 17.46
CA ALA A 109 3.51 -1.15 17.20
C ALA A 109 2.54 -0.83 18.36
N THR A 110 2.28 0.45 18.59
CA THR A 110 1.33 0.96 19.60
C THR A 110 -0.11 0.94 19.09
N LYS A 111 -1.09 1.20 19.96
CA LYS A 111 -2.50 1.32 19.53
C LYS A 111 -2.67 2.42 18.48
N GLU A 112 -2.04 3.55 18.67
CA GLU A 112 -2.07 4.69 17.74
C GLU A 112 -1.45 4.34 16.39
N ALA A 113 -0.38 3.54 16.37
CA ALA A 113 0.22 3.05 15.14
C ALA A 113 -0.71 2.08 14.39
N PHE A 114 -1.41 1.20 15.10
CA PHE A 114 -2.44 0.33 14.52
C PHE A 114 -3.64 1.14 14.01
N GLU A 115 -4.08 2.17 14.73
CA GLU A 115 -5.15 3.06 14.26
C GLU A 115 -4.74 3.81 12.99
N ASN A 116 -3.51 4.34 12.91
CA ASN A 116 -2.98 4.99 11.70
C ASN A 116 -2.94 4.02 10.51
N ALA A 117 -2.44 2.81 10.74
CA ALA A 117 -2.34 1.79 9.69
C ALA A 117 -3.71 1.36 9.17
N MET A 118 -4.68 1.16 10.07
CA MET A 118 -6.04 0.80 9.68
C MET A 118 -6.76 1.97 9.00
N THR A 119 -6.52 3.20 9.44
CA THR A 119 -7.01 4.42 8.78
C THR A 119 -6.52 4.49 7.33
N MET A 120 -5.24 4.22 7.09
CA MET A 120 -4.66 4.15 5.76
C MET A 120 -5.26 2.98 4.94
N ASP A 121 -5.42 1.81 5.54
CA ASP A 121 -5.95 0.62 4.86
C ASP A 121 -7.42 0.81 4.42
N VAL A 122 -8.24 1.41 5.26
CA VAL A 122 -9.62 1.82 4.93
C VAL A 122 -9.63 2.87 3.81
N ALA A 123 -8.73 3.85 3.88
CA ALA A 123 -8.63 4.93 2.90
C ALA A 123 -8.18 4.45 1.51
N MET A 124 -7.45 3.35 1.43
CA MET A 124 -7.00 2.77 0.15
C MET A 124 -7.80 1.54 -0.28
N GLY A 125 -8.80 1.11 0.49
CA GLY A 125 -9.59 -0.06 0.19
C GLY A 125 -8.75 -1.32 0.08
N GLY A 126 -7.96 -1.62 1.12
CA GLY A 126 -7.08 -2.78 1.18
C GLY A 126 -7.81 -4.12 1.13
N SER A 127 -7.07 -5.20 1.30
CA SER A 127 -7.62 -6.56 1.32
C SER A 127 -8.35 -6.83 2.65
N THR A 128 -9.47 -7.57 2.60
CA THR A 128 -10.14 -8.05 3.85
C THR A 128 -9.22 -8.91 4.73
N ASN A 129 -8.16 -9.50 4.16
CA ASN A 129 -7.17 -10.27 4.92
C ASN A 129 -6.34 -9.38 5.86
N THR A 130 -6.20 -8.08 5.60
CA THR A 130 -5.48 -7.17 6.50
C THR A 130 -6.11 -7.12 7.87
N VAL A 131 -7.44 -7.22 7.95
CA VAL A 131 -8.18 -7.21 9.22
C VAL A 131 -7.75 -8.37 10.12
N LEU A 132 -7.71 -9.60 9.61
CA LEU A 132 -7.27 -10.72 10.44
C LEU A 132 -5.77 -10.65 10.79
N HIS A 133 -4.95 -10.12 9.90
CA HIS A 133 -3.50 -9.99 10.15
C HIS A 133 -3.20 -8.88 11.16
N ILE A 134 -3.87 -7.72 11.07
CA ILE A 134 -3.63 -6.61 12.02
C ILE A 134 -4.09 -6.99 13.43
N LEU A 135 -5.22 -7.70 13.56
CA LEU A 135 -5.69 -8.22 14.86
C LEU A 135 -4.70 -9.23 15.46
N ALA A 136 -4.13 -10.12 14.63
CA ALA A 136 -3.10 -11.06 15.09
C ALA A 136 -1.80 -10.35 15.50
N MET A 137 -1.40 -9.30 14.78
CA MET A 137 -0.24 -8.47 15.13
C MET A 137 -0.48 -7.72 16.44
N ALA A 138 -1.65 -7.12 16.63
CA ALA A 138 -2.02 -6.43 17.86
C ALA A 138 -2.01 -7.37 19.07
N GLN A 139 -2.56 -8.58 18.92
CA GLN A 139 -2.47 -9.61 19.96
C GLN A 139 -1.02 -9.98 20.29
N SER A 140 -0.17 -10.14 19.28
CA SER A 140 1.27 -10.45 19.48
C SER A 140 2.03 -9.31 20.15
N ALA A 141 1.58 -8.07 19.95
CA ALA A 141 2.15 -6.87 20.56
C ALA A 141 1.59 -6.58 21.97
N ASP A 142 0.61 -7.34 22.45
CA ASP A 142 -0.17 -7.08 23.67
C ASP A 142 -0.92 -5.73 23.63
N VAL A 143 -1.42 -5.36 22.45
CA VAL A 143 -2.20 -4.14 22.22
C VAL A 143 -3.68 -4.45 22.14
N ASP A 144 -4.50 -3.73 22.90
CA ASP A 144 -5.95 -3.80 22.84
C ASP A 144 -6.48 -3.06 21.61
N PHE A 145 -6.45 -3.76 20.46
CA PHE A 145 -6.98 -3.32 19.18
C PHE A 145 -7.94 -4.38 18.65
N THR A 146 -9.16 -3.99 18.38
CA THR A 146 -10.27 -4.92 18.13
C THR A 146 -11.01 -4.60 16.82
N LEU A 147 -11.95 -5.47 16.46
CA LEU A 147 -12.83 -5.24 15.31
C LEU A 147 -13.71 -3.99 15.48
N ASP A 148 -14.02 -3.60 16.73
CA ASP A 148 -14.79 -2.38 17.02
C ASP A 148 -13.98 -1.11 16.70
N ASP A 149 -12.65 -1.14 16.91
CA ASP A 149 -11.76 -0.04 16.47
C ASP A 149 -11.79 0.10 14.94
N ILE A 150 -11.75 -1.03 14.23
CA ILE A 150 -11.81 -1.06 12.76
C ILE A 150 -13.16 -0.53 12.26
N GLU A 151 -14.26 -0.96 12.88
CA GLU A 151 -15.61 -0.46 12.57
C GLU A 151 -15.70 1.05 12.77
N ARG A 152 -15.22 1.56 13.89
CA ARG A 152 -15.18 3.01 14.18
C ARG A 152 -14.38 3.77 13.12
N ILE A 153 -13.21 3.28 12.73
CA ILE A 153 -12.37 3.91 11.72
C ILE A 153 -13.08 3.89 10.36
N SER A 154 -13.69 2.79 9.95
CA SER A 154 -14.33 2.64 8.66
C SER A 154 -15.48 3.64 8.41
N HIS A 155 -16.13 4.11 9.48
CA HIS A 155 -17.17 5.12 9.41
C HIS A 155 -16.66 6.57 9.37
N THR A 156 -15.36 6.79 9.59
CA THR A 156 -14.80 8.15 9.73
C THR A 156 -13.85 8.55 8.59
N VAL A 157 -13.49 7.60 7.74
CA VAL A 157 -12.46 7.78 6.70
C VAL A 157 -13.03 7.39 5.35
N PRO A 158 -13.07 8.29 4.35
CA PRO A 158 -13.49 7.94 2.99
C PRO A 158 -12.38 7.17 2.27
N CYS A 159 -12.75 6.48 1.18
CA CYS A 159 -11.76 5.86 0.30
C CYS A 159 -11.17 6.92 -0.64
N ILE A 160 -9.88 7.24 -0.48
CA ILE A 160 -9.16 8.25 -1.26
C ILE A 160 -8.17 7.65 -2.26
N CYS A 161 -8.01 6.32 -2.28
CA CYS A 161 -7.14 5.63 -3.23
C CYS A 161 -7.81 4.34 -3.68
N LYS A 162 -8.11 4.22 -4.97
CA LYS A 162 -8.86 3.10 -5.53
C LYS A 162 -7.99 2.31 -6.50
N ALA A 163 -7.08 1.49 -5.92
CA ALA A 163 -6.20 0.64 -6.73
C ALA A 163 -6.93 -0.64 -7.21
N SER A 164 -6.47 -1.19 -8.35
CA SER A 164 -6.91 -2.49 -8.88
C SER A 164 -6.92 -3.57 -7.77
N PRO A 165 -7.91 -4.45 -7.69
CA PRO A 165 -9.05 -4.63 -8.60
C PRO A 165 -10.27 -3.75 -8.31
N SER A 166 -10.20 -2.85 -7.32
CA SER A 166 -11.33 -1.98 -6.95
C SER A 166 -11.44 -0.74 -7.84
N GLY A 167 -10.40 -0.41 -8.59
CA GLY A 167 -10.31 0.71 -9.52
C GLY A 167 -9.29 0.42 -10.63
N GLU A 168 -9.00 1.44 -11.42
CA GLU A 168 -8.14 1.31 -12.61
C GLU A 168 -6.64 1.56 -12.34
N TRP A 169 -6.29 2.04 -11.13
CA TRP A 169 -4.92 2.38 -10.78
C TRP A 169 -4.14 1.15 -10.34
N GLU A 170 -2.94 0.99 -10.88
CA GLU A 170 -1.98 -0.02 -10.43
C GLU A 170 -1.17 0.51 -9.23
N ILE A 171 -0.51 -0.39 -8.50
CA ILE A 171 0.34 0.00 -7.37
C ILE A 171 1.49 0.94 -7.78
N SER A 172 1.94 0.85 -9.04
CA SER A 172 2.94 1.77 -9.62
C SER A 172 2.42 3.19 -9.77
N ASP A 173 1.12 3.38 -10.03
CA ASP A 173 0.51 4.70 -10.11
C ASP A 173 0.37 5.31 -8.71
N VAL A 174 -0.03 4.48 -7.74
CA VAL A 174 -0.04 4.89 -6.33
C VAL A 174 1.39 5.25 -5.87
N HIS A 175 2.41 4.50 -6.29
CA HIS A 175 3.81 4.81 -6.01
C HIS A 175 4.19 6.19 -6.58
N ARG A 176 3.89 6.45 -7.84
CA ARG A 176 4.12 7.74 -8.51
C ARG A 176 3.44 8.91 -7.80
N ALA A 177 2.28 8.66 -7.16
CA ALA A 177 1.53 9.63 -6.39
C ALA A 177 2.06 9.84 -4.94
N GLY A 178 3.20 9.25 -4.59
CA GLY A 178 3.84 9.36 -3.28
C GLY A 178 3.64 8.15 -2.37
N GLY A 179 3.10 7.05 -2.90
CA GLY A 179 2.98 5.79 -2.18
C GLY A 179 2.19 5.89 -0.88
N ILE A 180 2.61 5.12 0.11
CA ILE A 180 1.95 5.09 1.42
C ILE A 180 2.09 6.42 2.16
N THR A 181 3.24 7.08 2.10
CA THR A 181 3.40 8.40 2.71
C THR A 181 2.57 9.49 2.02
N GLY A 182 2.24 9.33 0.73
CA GLY A 182 1.27 10.18 0.04
C GLY A 182 -0.15 10.03 0.60
N ILE A 183 -0.62 8.79 0.82
CA ILE A 183 -1.93 8.53 1.45
C ILE A 183 -1.95 9.04 2.90
N LEU A 184 -0.92 8.71 3.68
CA LEU A 184 -0.78 9.21 5.06
C LEU A 184 -0.71 10.73 5.11
N GLY A 185 -0.07 11.39 4.15
CA GLY A 185 -0.01 12.84 4.04
C GLY A 185 -1.38 13.48 3.84
N GLU A 186 -2.24 12.90 2.99
CA GLU A 186 -3.63 13.39 2.84
C GLU A 186 -4.46 13.19 4.10
N LEU A 187 -4.33 12.04 4.74
CA LEU A 187 -5.00 11.73 6.02
C LEU A 187 -4.52 12.63 7.16
N ASP A 188 -3.22 12.97 7.17
CA ASP A 188 -2.64 13.91 8.13
C ASP A 188 -3.18 15.33 7.96
N ARG A 189 -3.26 15.83 6.71
CA ARG A 189 -3.89 17.13 6.40
C ARG A 189 -5.35 17.19 6.85
N ALA A 190 -6.04 16.07 6.82
CA ALA A 190 -7.41 15.91 7.29
C ALA A 190 -7.54 15.73 8.82
N GLY A 191 -6.43 15.69 9.56
CA GLY A 191 -6.43 15.50 11.01
C GLY A 191 -6.90 14.11 11.46
N LYS A 192 -6.65 13.07 10.65
CA LYS A 192 -7.12 11.70 10.90
C LYS A 192 -6.04 10.80 11.50
N LEU A 193 -4.82 11.29 11.72
CA LEU A 193 -3.68 10.48 12.17
C LEU A 193 -3.11 10.97 13.51
N HIS A 194 -2.52 10.03 14.23
CA HIS A 194 -1.65 10.28 15.37
C HIS A 194 -0.24 10.57 14.88
N ARG A 195 0.28 11.78 15.12
CA ARG A 195 1.57 12.25 14.60
C ARG A 195 2.78 11.78 15.41
N ASP A 196 2.58 11.50 16.69
CA ASP A 196 3.65 11.22 17.64
C ASP A 196 4.07 9.74 17.67
N VAL A 197 3.65 8.94 16.69
CA VAL A 197 4.01 7.53 16.61
C VAL A 197 5.43 7.36 16.04
N HIS A 198 6.18 6.41 16.61
CA HIS A 198 7.52 6.06 16.16
C HIS A 198 7.50 5.13 14.94
N SER A 199 8.61 5.11 14.21
CA SER A 199 8.90 4.09 13.19
C SER A 199 10.36 3.66 13.30
N ILE A 200 10.72 2.63 12.55
CA ILE A 200 12.10 2.10 12.52
C ILE A 200 13.13 3.13 12.06
N ASP A 201 12.71 4.21 11.40
CA ASP A 201 13.55 5.22 10.76
C ASP A 201 13.31 6.65 11.27
N TYR A 202 12.15 6.93 11.87
CA TYR A 202 11.78 8.26 12.37
C TYR A 202 11.21 8.22 13.79
N LYS A 203 11.44 9.28 14.55
CA LYS A 203 10.90 9.42 15.91
C LYS A 203 9.43 9.80 15.93
N THR A 204 8.94 10.47 14.87
CA THR A 204 7.54 10.84 14.72
C THR A 204 7.08 10.62 13.30
N LEU A 205 5.78 10.36 13.12
CA LEU A 205 5.17 10.32 11.79
C LEU A 205 5.26 11.69 11.10
N GLU A 206 5.19 12.78 11.85
CA GLU A 206 5.32 14.13 11.30
C GLU A 206 6.68 14.34 10.63
N ASP A 207 7.79 13.92 11.28
CA ASP A 207 9.13 13.99 10.70
C ASP A 207 9.23 13.13 9.42
N LYS A 208 8.68 11.91 9.45
CA LYS A 208 8.60 11.03 8.27
C LYS A 208 7.86 11.71 7.12
N LEU A 209 6.70 12.30 7.38
CA LEU A 209 5.91 12.98 6.36
C LEU A 209 6.59 14.25 5.84
N ASN A 210 7.37 14.96 6.67
CA ASN A 210 8.14 16.11 6.21
C ASN A 210 9.17 15.72 5.14
N ASP A 211 9.78 14.55 5.25
CA ASP A 211 10.81 14.08 4.33
C ASP A 211 10.22 13.32 3.11
N TRP A 212 9.07 12.64 3.28
CA TRP A 212 8.56 11.66 2.31
C TRP A 212 7.22 12.01 1.65
N ASP A 213 6.44 12.94 2.17
CA ASP A 213 5.20 13.37 1.50
C ASP A 213 5.50 14.35 0.37
N ILE A 214 5.30 13.91 -0.87
CA ILE A 214 5.60 14.70 -2.09
C ILE A 214 4.79 15.99 -2.22
N MET A 215 3.73 16.15 -1.42
CA MET A 215 2.91 17.38 -1.38
C MET A 215 3.47 18.44 -0.44
N ARG A 216 4.46 18.10 0.40
CA ARG A 216 5.14 19.05 1.30
C ARG A 216 6.35 19.69 0.61
N ASP A 217 6.58 20.96 0.86
CA ASP A 217 7.76 21.68 0.33
C ASP A 217 9.07 21.13 0.91
N THR A 218 9.01 20.52 2.09
CA THR A 218 10.14 19.89 2.79
C THR A 218 10.54 18.53 2.23
N CYS A 219 9.71 17.93 1.36
CA CYS A 219 9.96 16.62 0.80
C CYS A 219 11.34 16.54 0.13
N THR A 220 12.11 15.51 0.51
CA THR A 220 13.48 15.32 0.05
C THR A 220 13.57 14.94 -1.43
N GLU A 221 14.70 15.28 -2.07
CA GLU A 221 14.97 14.86 -3.45
C GLU A 221 15.12 13.33 -3.55
N GLU A 222 15.60 12.67 -2.50
CA GLU A 222 15.64 11.21 -2.44
C GLU A 222 14.25 10.60 -2.55
N ALA A 223 13.28 11.09 -1.78
CA ALA A 223 11.89 10.65 -1.85
C ALA A 223 11.28 10.89 -3.23
N LYS A 224 11.47 12.09 -3.79
CA LYS A 224 10.96 12.43 -5.13
C LYS A 224 11.53 11.52 -6.20
N GLN A 225 12.81 11.20 -6.16
CA GLN A 225 13.46 10.29 -7.11
C GLN A 225 12.95 8.85 -6.94
N MET A 226 12.81 8.38 -5.71
CA MET A 226 12.30 7.04 -5.45
C MET A 226 10.87 6.86 -6.01
N TYR A 227 10.00 7.84 -5.81
CA TYR A 227 8.61 7.78 -6.29
C TYR A 227 8.46 7.93 -7.81
N LEU A 228 9.53 8.19 -8.55
CA LEU A 228 9.53 8.13 -10.01
C LEU A 228 9.73 6.71 -10.56
N ALA A 229 10.00 5.70 -9.72
CA ALA A 229 10.18 4.33 -10.21
C ALA A 229 8.94 3.83 -10.96
N ALA A 230 9.14 3.43 -12.23
CA ALA A 230 8.08 3.07 -13.16
C ALA A 230 8.16 1.61 -13.58
N PRO A 231 7.05 1.01 -14.06
CA PRO A 231 7.07 -0.32 -14.67
C PRO A 231 8.01 -0.37 -15.89
N GLY A 232 8.75 -1.47 -16.03
CA GLY A 232 9.63 -1.66 -17.18
C GLY A 232 8.91 -2.15 -18.44
N HIS A 233 7.67 -2.59 -18.33
CA HIS A 233 6.88 -3.22 -19.40
C HIS A 233 7.63 -4.37 -20.10
N ILE A 234 8.52 -5.04 -19.38
CA ILE A 234 9.33 -6.16 -19.87
C ILE A 234 8.85 -7.43 -19.17
N VAL A 235 8.54 -8.44 -19.95
CA VAL A 235 8.24 -9.79 -19.43
C VAL A 235 9.54 -10.43 -18.96
N SER A 236 9.79 -10.46 -17.66
CA SER A 236 10.97 -11.06 -17.06
C SER A 236 10.67 -11.65 -15.70
N PRO A 237 11.07 -12.89 -15.41
CA PRO A 237 10.99 -13.48 -14.07
C PRO A 237 12.07 -12.95 -13.13
N ASP A 238 13.08 -12.25 -13.65
CA ASP A 238 14.22 -11.80 -12.86
C ASP A 238 13.89 -10.52 -12.09
N PRO A 239 14.18 -10.46 -10.78
CA PRO A 239 13.96 -9.26 -9.99
C PRO A 239 15.00 -8.18 -10.33
N TRP A 240 14.65 -6.92 -10.10
CA TRP A 240 15.54 -5.75 -10.18
C TRP A 240 16.18 -5.53 -11.56
N THR A 241 15.46 -5.87 -12.63
CA THR A 241 16.00 -5.89 -14.00
C THR A 241 15.86 -4.58 -14.75
N HIS A 242 15.07 -3.64 -14.24
CA HIS A 242 14.89 -2.36 -14.92
C HIS A 242 15.06 -1.15 -13.99
N THR A 243 15.33 -0.01 -14.63
CA THR A 243 15.55 1.30 -13.99
C THR A 243 14.64 2.38 -14.61
N THR A 244 13.51 1.96 -15.18
CA THR A 244 12.56 2.85 -15.84
C THR A 244 11.99 3.85 -14.84
N LEU A 245 11.88 5.10 -15.21
CA LEU A 245 11.32 6.17 -14.39
C LEU A 245 10.17 6.83 -15.12
N PHE A 246 9.18 7.30 -14.36
CA PHE A 246 8.17 8.24 -14.84
C PHE A 246 8.80 9.61 -15.12
N ASP A 247 8.23 10.37 -16.05
CA ASP A 247 8.69 11.73 -16.38
C ASP A 247 8.40 12.74 -15.26
N SER A 248 7.37 12.48 -14.45
CA SER A 248 6.93 13.36 -13.36
C SER A 248 6.17 12.60 -12.30
N LEU A 249 6.16 13.13 -11.08
CA LEU A 249 5.28 12.68 -9.99
C LEU A 249 3.82 13.01 -10.29
N ASP A 250 2.91 12.20 -9.78
CA ASP A 250 1.49 12.51 -9.76
C ASP A 250 1.16 13.31 -8.49
N ARG A 251 0.79 14.56 -8.66
CA ARG A 251 0.35 15.47 -7.59
C ARG A 251 -1.11 15.90 -7.74
N ASP A 252 -1.84 15.32 -8.69
CA ASP A 252 -3.25 15.59 -8.86
C ASP A 252 -4.05 14.86 -7.76
N ARG A 253 -4.56 15.61 -6.81
CA ARG A 253 -5.35 15.09 -5.68
C ARG A 253 -6.85 15.10 -5.95
N VAL A 254 -7.26 15.43 -7.15
CA VAL A 254 -8.66 15.41 -7.58
C VAL A 254 -8.94 14.24 -8.54
N ASN A 255 -8.01 14.00 -9.51
CA ASN A 255 -8.21 12.99 -10.56
C ASN A 255 -7.05 11.99 -10.65
N GLY A 256 -6.03 12.08 -9.79
CA GLY A 256 -4.87 11.17 -9.78
C GLY A 256 -5.13 9.89 -9.00
N ALA A 257 -4.07 9.11 -8.77
CA ALA A 257 -4.17 7.84 -8.07
C ALA A 257 -4.45 7.96 -6.56
N ILE A 258 -4.07 9.09 -5.95
CA ILE A 258 -4.39 9.45 -4.55
C ILE A 258 -5.18 10.76 -4.56
N HIS A 259 -6.36 10.73 -4.01
CA HIS A 259 -7.25 11.89 -3.87
C HIS A 259 -7.05 12.58 -2.53
N ASP A 260 -7.44 13.85 -2.42
CA ASP A 260 -7.63 14.48 -1.13
C ASP A 260 -8.98 14.07 -0.50
N ILE A 261 -9.17 14.44 0.78
CA ILE A 261 -10.37 14.02 1.52
C ILE A 261 -11.65 14.76 1.08
N ASP A 262 -11.52 15.92 0.43
CA ASP A 262 -12.64 16.70 -0.08
C ASP A 262 -13.13 16.18 -1.45
N HIS A 263 -12.28 15.41 -2.16
CA HIS A 263 -12.58 14.80 -3.45
C HIS A 263 -12.36 13.28 -3.43
N PRO A 264 -12.92 12.53 -2.46
CA PRO A 264 -12.63 11.13 -2.31
C PRO A 264 -13.14 10.31 -3.51
N ALA A 265 -12.45 9.22 -3.82
CA ALA A 265 -12.88 8.27 -4.86
C ALA A 265 -14.22 7.59 -4.50
N VAL A 266 -14.45 7.36 -3.19
CA VAL A 266 -15.73 6.92 -2.61
C VAL A 266 -15.89 7.61 -1.28
N THR A 267 -17.10 8.13 -1.00
CA THR A 267 -17.40 8.89 0.24
C THR A 267 -17.37 8.02 1.50
N GLU A 268 -17.47 6.71 1.36
CA GLU A 268 -17.39 5.76 2.45
C GLU A 268 -16.00 5.08 2.47
N GLY A 269 -15.67 4.46 3.61
CA GLY A 269 -14.44 3.70 3.72
C GLY A 269 -14.39 2.49 2.77
N GLY A 270 -13.19 2.09 2.35
CA GLY A 270 -13.00 0.97 1.44
C GLY A 270 -13.20 -0.42 2.05
N LEU A 271 -13.33 -0.50 3.38
CA LEU A 271 -13.65 -1.69 4.16
C LEU A 271 -14.78 -1.36 5.14
N ALA A 272 -15.68 -2.31 5.36
CA ALA A 272 -16.77 -2.18 6.34
C ALA A 272 -16.90 -3.42 7.21
N VAL A 273 -17.30 -3.23 8.47
CA VAL A 273 -17.65 -4.29 9.40
C VAL A 273 -19.17 -4.41 9.44
N LEU A 274 -19.68 -5.61 9.23
CA LEU A 274 -21.11 -5.91 9.29
C LEU A 274 -21.39 -6.88 10.44
N ARG A 275 -22.50 -6.66 11.15
CA ARG A 275 -22.96 -7.53 12.23
C ARG A 275 -24.41 -7.94 12.02
N GLY A 276 -24.75 -9.13 12.45
CA GLY A 276 -26.13 -9.64 12.35
C GLY A 276 -26.23 -11.08 12.84
N ASN A 277 -27.37 -11.68 12.63
CA ASN A 277 -27.65 -13.05 13.08
C ASN A 277 -26.78 -14.11 12.40
N LEU A 278 -26.24 -13.84 11.20
CA LEU A 278 -25.30 -14.73 10.50
C LEU A 278 -23.85 -14.52 10.95
N ALA A 279 -23.51 -13.34 11.44
CA ALA A 279 -22.17 -12.97 11.91
C ALA A 279 -22.29 -12.11 13.18
N PRO A 280 -22.67 -12.68 14.33
CA PRO A 280 -22.87 -11.93 15.57
C PRO A 280 -21.60 -11.25 16.07
N ASP A 281 -20.44 -11.87 15.83
CA ASP A 281 -19.13 -11.33 16.21
C ASP A 281 -18.55 -10.37 15.13
N GLY A 282 -19.24 -10.21 14.02
CA GLY A 282 -18.85 -9.37 12.90
C GLY A 282 -18.26 -10.13 11.71
N CYS A 283 -18.38 -9.52 10.53
CA CYS A 283 -17.66 -9.91 9.32
C CYS A 283 -17.19 -8.66 8.59
N VAL A 284 -16.19 -8.83 7.73
CA VAL A 284 -15.59 -7.72 6.98
C VAL A 284 -15.92 -7.86 5.50
N VAL A 285 -16.31 -6.76 4.89
CA VAL A 285 -16.52 -6.65 3.45
C VAL A 285 -15.66 -5.54 2.85
N LYS A 286 -15.17 -5.77 1.65
CA LYS A 286 -14.51 -4.74 0.84
C LYS A 286 -15.58 -3.97 0.08
N THR A 287 -15.70 -2.68 0.36
CA THR A 287 -16.69 -1.77 -0.22
C THR A 287 -16.11 -0.90 -1.34
N ALA A 288 -14.78 -0.78 -1.42
CA ALA A 288 -14.10 0.06 -2.41
C ALA A 288 -14.37 -0.34 -3.88
N GLY A 289 -14.78 -1.57 -4.14
CA GLY A 289 -15.04 -2.09 -5.50
C GLY A 289 -16.51 -2.07 -5.93
N VAL A 290 -17.39 -1.55 -5.09
CA VAL A 290 -18.86 -1.57 -5.34
C VAL A 290 -19.34 -0.21 -5.79
#